data_bca147607233e0670f8b968499066a84
#
_entry.id   bca147607233e0670f8b968499066a84
#
_cell.length_a   1.000
_cell.length_b   1.000
_cell.length_c   1.000
_cell.angle_alpha   90.00
_cell.angle_beta   90.00
_cell.angle_gamma   90.00
#
_symmetry.space_group_name_H-M   'P 1'
#
loop_
_entity.id
_entity.type
_entity.pdbx_description
1 polymer ?
#
loop_
_entity_poly.entity_id
_entity_poly.type
_entity_poly.pdbx_seq_one_letter_code
_entity_poly.pdbx_strand_id
1 'polypeptide(L)'
;MAISLIFHRLRRQIRTLLPNFFLGKIILQVWQHQQESQRSICFVAATRTTETEFWEKTLLGQRLKEWLHHPQVTHRIAFENTRGLPEVYNQAIATATSDEILVFIHDDAWLLDTEDLAAIRRGLQTYDVIGIAGNTRRFPGQFAWYLRTNDAMKTILDVPHLSGAVWYGSIFQRTLNQFGNWPKSCELLDGVMLAARSDVLHRTKLNFDERFDFHFYDLDFSRTAISKGLKIGTWPVNLLHQSQGNINDPKWKINHNIYKEKWKD
;
A
#
# COMPACT_ATOMS: atom_id res chain seq x y z
N MET A 1 19.09 12.12 19.47
CA MET A 1 20.21 11.96 18.53
C MET A 1 21.31 11.03 19.02
N ALA A 2 21.81 11.13 20.25
CA ALA A 2 22.89 10.26 20.76
C ALA A 2 22.52 8.76 20.89
N ILE A 3 21.31 8.43 21.28
CA ILE A 3 20.83 7.05 21.47
C ILE A 3 20.76 6.30 20.12
N SER A 4 20.33 6.95 19.04
CA SER A 4 20.29 6.35 17.69
C SER A 4 21.66 5.96 17.15
N LEU A 5 22.70 6.76 17.40
CA LEU A 5 24.08 6.49 16.97
C LEU A 5 24.71 5.32 17.74
N ILE A 6 24.41 5.19 19.03
CA ILE A 6 24.89 4.07 19.87
C ILE A 6 24.25 2.76 19.37
N PHE A 7 22.97 2.75 19.05
CA PHE A 7 22.29 1.56 18.52
C PHE A 7 22.77 1.17 17.11
N HIS A 8 23.14 2.15 16.26
CA HIS A 8 23.70 1.85 14.94
C HIS A 8 25.09 1.21 15.02
N ARG A 9 25.93 1.65 15.98
CA ARG A 9 27.23 1.01 16.27
C ARG A 9 27.08 -0.39 16.88
N LEU A 10 26.14 -0.58 17.81
CA LEU A 10 25.84 -1.90 18.38
C LEU A 10 25.36 -2.88 17.30
N ARG A 11 24.51 -2.45 16.38
CA ARG A 11 24.03 -3.27 15.24
C ARG A 11 25.18 -3.75 14.34
N ARG A 12 26.17 -2.89 14.11
CA ARG A 12 27.34 -3.23 13.30
C ARG A 12 28.24 -4.22 14.04
N GLN A 13 28.42 -4.06 15.35
CA GLN A 13 29.21 -4.96 16.18
C GLN A 13 28.54 -6.33 16.40
N ILE A 14 27.23 -6.38 16.61
CA ILE A 14 26.49 -7.65 16.74
C ILE A 14 26.52 -8.43 15.42
N ARG A 15 26.40 -7.76 14.25
CA ARG A 15 26.54 -8.41 12.94
C ARG A 15 27.93 -8.97 12.66
N THR A 16 28.98 -8.35 13.20
CA THR A 16 30.36 -8.78 12.99
C THR A 16 30.83 -9.83 14.01
N LEU A 17 30.30 -9.80 15.24
CA LEU A 17 30.74 -10.67 16.33
C LEU A 17 29.97 -12.00 16.44
N LEU A 18 28.73 -12.09 15.91
CA LEU A 18 27.86 -13.27 16.06
C LEU A 18 27.16 -13.71 14.75
N PRO A 19 27.87 -13.87 13.63
CA PRO A 19 27.20 -14.18 12.35
C PRO A 19 26.54 -15.57 12.29
N ASN A 20 26.92 -16.51 13.15
CA ASN A 20 26.52 -17.92 13.09
C ASN A 20 25.85 -18.47 14.36
N PHE A 21 25.64 -17.69 15.39
CA PHE A 21 25.01 -18.16 16.63
C PHE A 21 23.48 -18.01 16.54
N PHE A 22 22.76 -19.09 16.79
CA PHE A 22 21.30 -19.14 16.85
C PHE A 22 20.71 -18.05 17.76
N LEU A 23 21.33 -17.78 18.90
CA LEU A 23 20.94 -16.72 19.84
C LEU A 23 21.05 -15.31 19.24
N GLY A 24 22.10 -15.04 18.44
CA GLY A 24 22.28 -13.75 17.77
C GLY A 24 21.20 -13.47 16.73
N LYS A 25 20.75 -14.50 16.02
CA LYS A 25 19.61 -14.39 15.08
C LYS A 25 18.29 -14.09 15.82
N ILE A 26 18.05 -14.77 16.94
CA ILE A 26 16.85 -14.54 17.77
C ILE A 26 16.86 -13.11 18.34
N ILE A 27 17.96 -12.67 18.92
CA ILE A 27 18.08 -11.31 19.47
C ILE A 27 17.86 -10.27 18.38
N LEU A 28 18.44 -10.47 17.19
CA LEU A 28 18.24 -9.57 16.06
C LEU A 28 16.79 -9.55 15.59
N GLN A 29 16.13 -10.71 15.54
CA GLN A 29 14.70 -10.82 15.17
C GLN A 29 13.80 -10.14 16.22
N VAL A 30 14.03 -10.36 17.51
CA VAL A 30 13.27 -9.71 18.58
C VAL A 30 13.45 -8.19 18.54
N TRP A 31 14.68 -7.73 18.35
CA TRP A 31 14.99 -6.31 18.23
C TRP A 31 14.34 -5.68 16.99
N GLN A 32 14.41 -6.34 15.83
CA GLN A 32 13.73 -5.91 14.61
C GLN A 32 12.20 -5.84 14.82
N HIS A 33 11.63 -6.84 15.48
CA HIS A 33 10.20 -6.87 15.78
C HIS A 33 9.78 -5.72 16.71
N GLN A 34 10.58 -5.41 17.74
CA GLN A 34 10.35 -4.25 18.61
C GLN A 34 10.45 -2.92 17.86
N GLN A 35 11.42 -2.75 16.97
CA GLN A 35 11.56 -1.55 16.15
C GLN A 35 10.37 -1.35 15.20
N GLU A 36 9.90 -2.41 14.54
CA GLU A 36 8.74 -2.36 13.65
C GLU A 36 7.44 -2.07 14.42
N SER A 37 7.31 -2.60 15.66
CA SER A 37 6.14 -2.32 16.50
C SER A 37 6.07 -0.86 16.98
N GLN A 38 7.18 -0.12 16.93
CA GLN A 38 7.26 1.28 17.34
C GLN A 38 7.06 2.28 16.20
N ARG A 39 7.07 1.83 14.92
CA ARG A 39 6.86 2.72 13.78
C ARG A 39 5.46 3.31 13.83
N SER A 40 5.36 4.62 13.62
CA SER A 40 4.08 5.26 13.42
C SER A 40 3.49 4.88 12.05
N ILE A 41 2.17 4.79 11.98
CA ILE A 41 1.43 4.57 10.74
C ILE A 41 0.82 5.91 10.34
N CYS A 42 1.20 6.40 9.17
CA CYS A 42 0.66 7.61 8.59
C CYS A 42 -0.27 7.26 7.43
N PHE A 43 -1.55 7.54 7.58
CA PHE A 43 -2.54 7.41 6.52
C PHE A 43 -2.44 8.60 5.56
N VAL A 44 -2.28 8.30 4.28
CA VAL A 44 -2.13 9.29 3.21
C VAL A 44 -3.29 9.15 2.25
N ALA A 45 -4.10 10.19 2.11
CA ALA A 45 -5.24 10.19 1.21
C ALA A 45 -5.44 11.56 0.56
N ALA A 46 -6.16 11.55 -0.55
CA ALA A 46 -6.71 12.75 -1.16
C ALA A 46 -8.24 12.63 -1.23
N THR A 47 -8.92 13.72 -0.98
CA THR A 47 -10.37 13.80 -1.07
C THR A 47 -10.79 15.05 -1.82
N ARG A 48 -11.93 15.00 -2.49
CA ARG A 48 -12.54 16.18 -3.13
C ARG A 48 -13.40 16.99 -2.18
N THR A 49 -13.65 16.46 -0.98
CA THR A 49 -14.47 17.12 0.04
C THR A 49 -13.67 18.17 0.81
N THR A 50 -14.35 19.09 1.45
CA THR A 50 -13.76 19.99 2.45
C THR A 50 -13.26 19.19 3.65
N GLU A 51 -12.40 19.79 4.47
CA GLU A 51 -11.91 19.14 5.69
C GLU A 51 -13.06 18.71 6.62
N THR A 52 -14.03 19.57 6.86
CA THR A 52 -15.20 19.25 7.68
C THR A 52 -15.97 18.04 7.13
N GLU A 53 -16.24 18.06 5.82
CA GLU A 53 -16.97 16.95 5.17
C GLU A 53 -16.17 15.65 5.19
N PHE A 54 -14.85 15.71 5.05
CA PHE A 54 -14.01 14.52 5.16
C PHE A 54 -14.22 13.83 6.51
N TRP A 55 -14.08 14.56 7.61
CA TRP A 55 -14.23 14.02 8.96
C TRP A 55 -15.65 13.54 9.28
N GLU A 56 -16.67 14.09 8.66
CA GLU A 56 -18.07 13.79 8.94
C GLU A 56 -18.68 12.75 8.00
N LYS A 57 -18.26 12.72 6.73
CA LYS A 57 -18.97 12.00 5.67
C LYS A 57 -18.16 10.88 5.01
N THR A 58 -16.82 10.98 4.95
CA THR A 58 -16.02 9.92 4.31
C THR A 58 -15.78 8.77 5.26
N LEU A 59 -15.66 7.56 4.72
CA LEU A 59 -15.39 6.38 5.54
C LEU A 59 -14.03 6.49 6.24
N LEU A 60 -12.99 6.90 5.50
CA LEU A 60 -11.66 7.07 6.07
C LEU A 60 -11.63 8.15 7.16
N GLY A 61 -12.28 9.29 6.92
CA GLY A 61 -12.35 10.40 7.89
C GLY A 61 -12.98 9.97 9.20
N GLN A 62 -14.13 9.29 9.14
CA GLN A 62 -14.81 8.76 10.31
C GLN A 62 -13.94 7.74 11.05
N ARG A 63 -13.24 6.84 10.34
CA ARG A 63 -12.34 5.86 10.96
C ARG A 63 -11.12 6.51 11.59
N LEU A 64 -10.48 7.45 10.94
CA LEU A 64 -9.34 8.18 11.50
C LEU A 64 -9.74 9.01 12.72
N LYS A 65 -10.96 9.54 12.75
CA LYS A 65 -11.51 10.26 13.90
C LYS A 65 -11.51 9.40 15.17
N GLU A 66 -11.83 8.12 15.05
CA GLU A 66 -11.75 7.17 16.16
C GLU A 66 -10.30 6.94 16.64
N TRP A 67 -9.33 7.13 15.76
CA TRP A 67 -7.91 6.91 16.03
C TRP A 67 -7.09 8.18 16.30
N LEU A 68 -7.72 9.36 16.38
CA LEU A 68 -7.01 10.64 16.62
C LEU A 68 -6.14 10.65 17.88
N HIS A 69 -6.51 9.86 18.88
CA HIS A 69 -5.75 9.75 20.13
C HIS A 69 -4.81 8.53 20.15
N HIS A 70 -4.73 7.75 19.07
CA HIS A 70 -3.81 6.63 19.02
C HIS A 70 -2.37 7.12 18.83
N PRO A 71 -1.43 6.84 19.76
CA PRO A 71 -0.12 7.49 19.79
C PRO A 71 0.78 7.16 18.57
N GLN A 72 0.43 6.14 17.82
CA GLN A 72 1.19 5.67 16.66
C GLN A 72 0.42 5.83 15.34
N VAL A 73 -0.66 6.60 15.31
CA VAL A 73 -1.43 6.89 14.10
C VAL A 73 -1.35 8.37 13.79
N THR A 74 -0.97 8.69 12.58
CA THR A 74 -0.94 10.04 12.02
C THR A 74 -1.60 10.04 10.64
N HIS A 75 -1.84 11.21 10.08
CA HIS A 75 -2.45 11.32 8.75
C HIS A 75 -1.90 12.53 7.99
N ARG A 76 -1.95 12.43 6.64
CA ARG A 76 -1.69 13.50 5.68
C ARG A 76 -2.79 13.45 4.64
N ILE A 77 -3.76 14.33 4.76
CA ILE A 77 -4.95 14.36 3.90
C ILE A 77 -4.90 15.61 3.03
N ALA A 78 -5.03 15.44 1.72
CA ALA A 78 -5.23 16.54 0.80
C ALA A 78 -6.73 16.78 0.61
N PHE A 79 -7.27 17.80 1.28
CA PHE A 79 -8.66 18.22 1.18
C PHE A 79 -8.89 19.04 -0.09
N GLU A 80 -10.12 19.07 -0.62
CA GLU A 80 -10.52 19.80 -1.84
C GLU A 80 -9.53 19.56 -2.99
N ASN A 81 -9.03 18.33 -3.05
CA ASN A 81 -7.92 17.99 -3.93
C ASN A 81 -8.34 17.97 -5.41
N THR A 82 -7.58 18.70 -6.22
CA THR A 82 -7.71 18.73 -7.69
C THR A 82 -6.54 18.09 -8.42
N ARG A 83 -5.50 17.67 -7.68
CA ARG A 83 -4.28 17.04 -8.20
C ARG A 83 -4.46 15.53 -8.37
N GLY A 84 -3.57 14.89 -9.13
CA GLY A 84 -3.49 13.44 -9.19
C GLY A 84 -3.10 12.81 -7.84
N LEU A 85 -3.53 11.57 -7.59
CA LEU A 85 -3.11 10.83 -6.39
C LEU A 85 -1.59 10.66 -6.29
N PRO A 86 -0.85 10.33 -7.38
CA PRO A 86 0.61 10.26 -7.36
C PRO A 86 1.31 11.48 -6.81
N GLU A 87 0.86 12.69 -7.16
CA GLU A 87 1.44 13.93 -6.68
C GLU A 87 1.25 14.08 -5.16
N VAL A 88 0.04 13.81 -4.65
CA VAL A 88 -0.26 13.84 -3.22
C VAL A 88 0.57 12.79 -2.46
N TYR A 89 0.67 11.59 -3.01
CA TYR A 89 1.42 10.49 -2.40
C TYR A 89 2.92 10.76 -2.38
N ASN A 90 3.47 11.30 -3.46
CA ASN A 90 4.89 11.69 -3.53
C ASN A 90 5.23 12.82 -2.55
N GLN A 91 4.34 13.77 -2.36
CA GLN A 91 4.51 14.81 -1.33
C GLN A 91 4.59 14.20 0.07
N ALA A 92 3.76 13.21 0.35
CA ALA A 92 3.81 12.49 1.62
C ALA A 92 5.10 11.67 1.77
N ILE A 93 5.57 11.01 0.70
CA ILE A 93 6.86 10.30 0.68
C ILE A 93 7.99 11.27 0.98
N ALA A 94 8.05 12.42 0.30
CA ALA A 94 9.13 13.40 0.45
C ALA A 94 9.23 13.98 1.86
N THR A 95 8.11 14.08 2.59
CA THR A 95 8.04 14.66 3.93
C THR A 95 8.05 13.62 5.06
N ALA A 96 8.06 12.33 4.72
CA ALA A 96 8.04 11.26 5.70
C ALA A 96 9.36 11.14 6.47
N THR A 97 9.28 10.86 7.77
CA THR A 97 10.44 10.48 8.57
C THR A 97 10.79 9.02 8.32
N SER A 98 12.02 8.61 8.61
CA SER A 98 12.51 7.25 8.32
C SER A 98 11.87 6.14 9.14
N ASP A 99 11.12 6.49 10.16
CA ASP A 99 10.43 5.58 11.10
C ASP A 99 8.92 5.51 10.88
N GLU A 100 8.41 6.09 9.81
CA GLU A 100 7.00 6.01 9.44
C GLU A 100 6.72 4.81 8.51
N ILE A 101 5.52 4.28 8.65
CA ILE A 101 4.85 3.45 7.64
C ILE A 101 3.83 4.34 6.95
N LEU A 102 3.94 4.52 5.64
CA LEU A 102 2.95 5.22 4.84
C LEU A 102 1.90 4.24 4.34
N VAL A 103 0.63 4.56 4.59
CA VAL A 103 -0.54 3.83 4.09
C VAL A 103 -1.27 4.74 3.13
N PHE A 104 -1.06 4.52 1.84
CA PHE A 104 -1.77 5.20 0.75
C PHE A 104 -3.13 4.54 0.60
N ILE A 105 -4.21 5.28 0.80
CA ILE A 105 -5.56 4.72 0.92
C ILE A 105 -6.60 5.67 0.33
N HIS A 106 -7.68 5.10 -0.23
CA HIS A 106 -8.81 5.90 -0.71
C HIS A 106 -9.64 6.47 0.46
N ASP A 107 -10.27 7.62 0.25
CA ASP A 107 -11.09 8.30 1.27
C ASP A 107 -12.43 7.59 1.56
N ASP A 108 -12.88 6.70 0.67
CA ASP A 108 -14.06 5.85 0.81
C ASP A 108 -13.72 4.43 1.32
N ALA A 109 -12.56 4.27 1.94
CA ALA A 109 -12.12 3.02 2.56
C ALA A 109 -12.18 3.08 4.09
N TRP A 110 -12.48 1.94 4.74
CA TRP A 110 -12.58 1.80 6.18
C TRP A 110 -11.86 0.55 6.66
N LEU A 111 -10.86 0.69 7.52
CA LEU A 111 -10.26 -0.46 8.20
C LEU A 111 -11.19 -0.93 9.31
N LEU A 112 -11.51 -2.23 9.30
CA LEU A 112 -12.57 -2.78 10.15
C LEU A 112 -12.15 -2.92 11.61
N ASP A 113 -10.85 -3.17 11.87
CA ASP A 113 -10.34 -3.47 13.20
C ASP A 113 -9.07 -2.66 13.52
N THR A 114 -8.80 -2.41 14.79
CA THR A 114 -7.54 -1.87 15.28
C THR A 114 -6.38 -2.86 15.09
N GLU A 115 -6.67 -4.16 15.07
CA GLU A 115 -5.70 -5.22 14.75
C GLU A 115 -5.15 -5.11 13.32
N ASP A 116 -5.84 -4.39 12.43
CA ASP A 116 -5.36 -4.12 11.08
C ASP A 116 -4.07 -3.29 11.08
N LEU A 117 -3.87 -2.42 12.08
CA LEU A 117 -2.61 -1.69 12.25
C LEU A 117 -1.44 -2.65 12.53
N ALA A 118 -1.66 -3.64 13.39
CA ALA A 118 -0.66 -4.66 13.66
C ALA A 118 -0.46 -5.59 12.45
N ALA A 119 -1.52 -5.88 11.68
CA ALA A 119 -1.44 -6.66 10.45
C ALA A 119 -0.58 -5.95 9.39
N ILE A 120 -0.75 -4.64 9.19
CA ILE A 120 0.08 -3.83 8.29
C ILE A 120 1.56 -3.94 8.68
N ARG A 121 1.90 -3.77 9.98
CA ARG A 121 3.27 -3.92 10.46
C ARG A 121 3.85 -5.32 10.18
N ARG A 122 3.07 -6.38 10.45
CA ARG A 122 3.49 -7.77 10.17
C ARG A 122 3.73 -8.00 8.68
N GLY A 123 2.85 -7.48 7.82
CA GLY A 123 3.00 -7.59 6.37
C GLY A 123 4.31 -6.98 5.86
N LEU A 124 4.67 -5.81 6.40
CA LEU A 124 5.89 -5.09 6.04
C LEU A 124 7.19 -5.70 6.61
N GLN A 125 7.10 -6.73 7.44
CA GLN A 125 8.24 -7.58 7.80
C GLN A 125 8.53 -8.62 6.70
N THR A 126 7.53 -8.99 5.89
CA THR A 126 7.62 -10.00 4.83
C THR A 126 7.85 -9.37 3.46
N TYR A 127 7.14 -8.28 3.18
CA TYR A 127 7.18 -7.54 1.92
C TYR A 127 7.66 -6.11 2.12
N ASP A 128 8.21 -5.51 1.09
CA ASP A 128 8.59 -4.09 1.07
C ASP A 128 7.37 -3.18 0.82
N VAL A 129 6.41 -3.69 0.03
CA VAL A 129 5.10 -3.06 -0.22
C VAL A 129 4.02 -4.11 -0.06
N ILE A 130 2.95 -3.76 0.64
CA ILE A 130 1.76 -4.61 0.75
C ILE A 130 0.52 -3.90 0.20
N GLY A 131 -0.39 -4.70 -0.34
CA GLY A 131 -1.77 -4.32 -0.65
C GLY A 131 -2.74 -5.37 -0.10
N ILE A 132 -4.03 -5.16 -0.27
CA ILE A 132 -5.08 -6.07 0.21
C ILE A 132 -5.61 -6.99 -0.89
N ALA A 133 -5.37 -6.63 -2.15
CA ALA A 133 -5.74 -7.41 -3.33
C ALA A 133 -4.67 -7.25 -4.41
N GLY A 134 -4.51 -8.25 -5.28
CA GLY A 134 -3.51 -8.22 -6.33
C GLY A 134 -3.48 -9.49 -7.18
N ASN A 135 -2.52 -9.54 -8.10
CA ASN A 135 -2.29 -10.66 -8.99
C ASN A 135 -0.85 -11.15 -8.85
N THR A 136 -0.69 -12.48 -8.75
CA THR A 136 0.61 -13.16 -8.63
C THR A 136 1.39 -13.22 -9.94
N ARG A 137 0.80 -12.77 -11.03
CA ARG A 137 1.43 -12.67 -12.36
C ARG A 137 0.97 -11.42 -13.10
N ARG A 138 1.63 -11.13 -14.20
CA ARG A 138 1.34 -10.04 -15.10
C ARG A 138 1.47 -10.48 -16.56
N PHE A 139 0.69 -9.86 -17.44
CA PHE A 139 0.77 -10.03 -18.89
C PHE A 139 1.11 -8.71 -19.57
N PRO A 140 1.75 -8.74 -20.74
CA PRO A 140 1.83 -7.58 -21.61
C PRO A 140 0.42 -7.03 -21.94
N GLY A 141 0.25 -5.72 -21.92
CA GLY A 141 -1.01 -5.06 -22.21
C GLY A 141 -2.10 -5.24 -21.14
N GLN A 142 -1.80 -5.81 -19.99
CA GLN A 142 -2.76 -5.97 -18.89
C GLN A 142 -3.17 -4.60 -18.33
N PHE A 143 -4.46 -4.31 -18.35
CA PHE A 143 -5.03 -3.00 -18.02
C PHE A 143 -5.77 -2.94 -16.67
N ALA A 144 -5.86 -4.06 -15.98
CA ALA A 144 -6.36 -4.14 -14.60
C ALA A 144 -5.73 -5.36 -13.92
N TRP A 145 -5.43 -5.26 -12.63
CA TRP A 145 -4.74 -6.33 -11.90
C TRP A 145 -5.49 -7.65 -11.91
N TYR A 146 -6.81 -7.63 -11.99
CA TYR A 146 -7.69 -8.80 -11.91
C TYR A 146 -8.12 -9.39 -13.28
N LEU A 147 -7.80 -8.72 -14.39
CA LEU A 147 -8.23 -9.12 -15.73
C LEU A 147 -7.07 -9.62 -16.59
N ARG A 148 -7.40 -10.52 -17.52
CA ARG A 148 -6.53 -10.93 -18.60
C ARG A 148 -7.29 -11.08 -19.91
N THR A 149 -6.60 -11.02 -21.03
CA THR A 149 -7.14 -11.41 -22.33
C THR A 149 -6.86 -12.90 -22.53
N ASN A 150 -7.87 -13.70 -22.90
CA ASN A 150 -7.70 -15.11 -23.23
C ASN A 150 -7.35 -15.32 -24.71
N ASP A 151 -7.11 -16.58 -25.10
CA ASP A 151 -6.74 -16.95 -26.48
C ASP A 151 -7.82 -16.57 -27.52
N ALA A 152 -9.07 -16.45 -27.11
CA ALA A 152 -10.19 -15.98 -27.93
C ALA A 152 -10.34 -14.46 -27.95
N MET A 153 -9.32 -13.71 -27.51
CA MET A 153 -9.32 -12.24 -27.40
C MET A 153 -10.42 -11.66 -26.50
N LYS A 154 -10.95 -12.43 -25.57
CA LYS A 154 -11.97 -12.01 -24.60
C LYS A 154 -11.31 -11.63 -23.28
N THR A 155 -11.76 -10.54 -22.70
CA THR A 155 -11.38 -10.13 -21.34
C THR A 155 -12.08 -11.00 -20.31
N ILE A 156 -11.33 -11.65 -19.45
CA ILE A 156 -11.81 -12.54 -18.39
C ILE A 156 -11.06 -12.29 -17.08
N LEU A 157 -11.65 -12.73 -15.96
CA LEU A 157 -10.98 -12.71 -14.66
C LEU A 157 -9.81 -13.72 -14.65
N ASP A 158 -8.70 -13.33 -14.07
CA ASP A 158 -7.50 -14.18 -13.91
C ASP A 158 -7.54 -14.99 -12.60
N VAL A 159 -8.68 -15.60 -12.28
CA VAL A 159 -9.02 -16.20 -10.99
C VAL A 159 -7.89 -17.03 -10.36
N PRO A 160 -7.17 -17.95 -11.08
CA PRO A 160 -6.14 -18.78 -10.45
C PRO A 160 -4.96 -17.99 -9.86
N HIS A 161 -4.78 -16.76 -10.30
CA HIS A 161 -3.65 -15.91 -9.95
C HIS A 161 -4.02 -14.72 -9.08
N LEU A 162 -5.30 -14.54 -8.78
CA LEU A 162 -5.74 -13.49 -7.87
C LEU A 162 -5.42 -13.85 -6.42
N SER A 163 -5.23 -12.82 -5.61
CA SER A 163 -4.92 -12.94 -4.19
C SER A 163 -5.56 -11.80 -3.41
N GLY A 164 -5.97 -12.08 -2.18
CA GLY A 164 -6.53 -11.08 -1.28
C GLY A 164 -8.04 -11.04 -1.24
N ALA A 165 -8.56 -10.09 -0.48
CA ALA A 165 -10.00 -9.87 -0.32
C ALA A 165 -10.32 -8.41 0.04
N VAL A 166 -11.50 -7.95 -0.33
CA VAL A 166 -12.03 -6.62 -0.03
C VAL A 166 -13.48 -6.76 0.41
N TRP A 167 -13.87 -6.08 1.47
CA TRP A 167 -15.27 -5.92 1.84
C TRP A 167 -15.90 -4.80 1.01
N TYR A 168 -17.09 -5.03 0.50
CA TYR A 168 -17.88 -4.04 -0.25
C TYR A 168 -19.21 -3.76 0.44
N GLY A 169 -19.69 -2.53 0.30
CA GLY A 169 -21.00 -2.11 0.84
C GLY A 169 -20.88 -1.00 1.89
N SER A 170 -21.58 -1.15 3.00
CA SER A 170 -21.56 -0.20 4.12
C SER A 170 -21.01 -0.84 5.39
N ILE A 171 -20.76 -0.02 6.41
CA ILE A 171 -20.27 -0.50 7.73
C ILE A 171 -21.25 -1.53 8.32
N PHE A 172 -22.56 -1.37 8.08
CA PHE A 172 -23.59 -2.24 8.65
C PHE A 172 -24.00 -3.41 7.74
N GLN A 173 -23.85 -3.25 6.42
CA GLN A 173 -24.22 -4.27 5.45
C GLN A 173 -23.11 -4.40 4.40
N ARG A 174 -22.28 -5.42 4.57
CA ARG A 174 -21.12 -5.64 3.73
C ARG A 174 -21.00 -7.09 3.27
N THR A 175 -20.41 -7.26 2.11
CA THR A 175 -20.12 -8.57 1.50
C THR A 175 -18.62 -8.68 1.26
N LEU A 176 -18.03 -9.81 1.66
CA LEU A 176 -16.63 -10.09 1.36
C LEU A 176 -16.51 -10.59 -0.09
N ASN A 177 -15.71 -9.89 -0.88
CA ASN A 177 -15.25 -10.39 -2.17
C ASN A 177 -13.83 -10.93 -1.99
N GLN A 178 -13.72 -12.26 -1.92
CA GLN A 178 -12.45 -12.95 -1.82
C GLN A 178 -11.96 -13.31 -3.21
N PHE A 179 -10.88 -12.71 -3.67
CA PHE A 179 -10.28 -12.94 -4.97
C PHE A 179 -9.44 -14.21 -4.97
N GLY A 180 -8.76 -14.50 -3.87
CA GLY A 180 -7.95 -15.70 -3.70
C GLY A 180 -7.28 -15.76 -2.33
N ASN A 181 -6.53 -16.82 -2.08
CA ASN A 181 -5.80 -16.97 -0.82
C ASN A 181 -4.72 -15.89 -0.67
N TRP A 182 -4.50 -15.45 0.55
CA TRP A 182 -3.41 -14.54 0.96
C TRP A 182 -2.77 -15.01 2.28
N PRO A 183 -1.51 -14.59 2.61
CA PRO A 183 -0.64 -13.70 1.84
C PRO A 183 -0.01 -14.39 0.63
N LYS A 184 0.24 -13.65 -0.46
CA LYS A 184 1.00 -14.10 -1.64
C LYS A 184 1.89 -12.99 -2.18
N SER A 185 3.05 -13.35 -2.74
CA SER A 185 3.83 -12.44 -3.59
C SER A 185 3.05 -12.13 -4.85
N CYS A 186 3.05 -10.88 -5.26
CA CYS A 186 2.30 -10.38 -6.40
C CYS A 186 3.19 -9.67 -7.40
N GLU A 187 2.73 -9.58 -8.65
CA GLU A 187 3.29 -8.73 -9.71
C GLU A 187 2.54 -7.39 -9.80
N LEU A 188 1.27 -7.37 -9.40
CA LEU A 188 0.40 -6.21 -9.38
C LEU A 188 -0.41 -6.18 -8.09
N LEU A 189 -0.59 -4.99 -7.53
CA LEU A 189 -1.45 -4.72 -6.38
C LEU A 189 -2.55 -3.73 -6.76
N ASP A 190 -3.68 -3.83 -6.09
CA ASP A 190 -4.79 -2.86 -6.17
C ASP A 190 -4.46 -1.60 -5.37
N GLY A 191 -4.83 -0.45 -5.90
CA GLY A 191 -4.52 0.85 -5.34
C GLY A 191 -5.40 1.31 -4.18
N VAL A 192 -6.48 0.60 -3.87
CA VAL A 192 -7.39 1.02 -2.78
C VAL A 192 -6.66 1.18 -1.45
N MET A 193 -5.65 0.32 -1.21
CA MET A 193 -4.70 0.48 -0.11
C MET A 193 -3.34 -0.11 -0.49
N LEU A 194 -2.31 0.72 -0.40
CA LEU A 194 -0.91 0.31 -0.50
C LEU A 194 -0.17 0.78 0.74
N ALA A 195 0.66 -0.06 1.33
CA ALA A 195 1.49 0.36 2.46
C ALA A 195 2.95 0.02 2.24
N ALA A 196 3.85 0.91 2.67
CA ALA A 196 5.28 0.73 2.59
C ALA A 196 5.99 1.49 3.72
N ARG A 197 7.19 1.04 4.09
CA ARG A 197 8.04 1.78 5.02
C ARG A 197 8.72 2.96 4.30
N SER A 198 8.72 4.12 4.92
CA SER A 198 9.33 5.34 4.38
C SER A 198 10.83 5.18 4.11
N ASP A 199 11.56 4.47 4.98
CA ASP A 199 13.00 4.20 4.78
C ASP A 199 13.27 3.34 3.52
N VAL A 200 12.35 2.44 3.16
CA VAL A 200 12.42 1.66 1.92
C VAL A 200 12.17 2.56 0.72
N LEU A 201 11.10 3.37 0.76
CA LEU A 201 10.75 4.31 -0.32
C LEU A 201 11.91 5.27 -0.62
N HIS A 202 12.48 5.89 0.42
CA HIS A 202 13.60 6.83 0.29
C HIS A 202 14.85 6.15 -0.26
N ARG A 203 15.28 5.03 0.33
CA ARG A 203 16.49 4.32 -0.07
C ARG A 203 16.45 3.86 -1.52
N THR A 204 15.29 3.39 -1.97
CA THR A 204 15.11 2.88 -3.34
C THR A 204 14.65 3.94 -4.33
N LYS A 205 14.36 5.16 -3.84
CA LYS A 205 13.74 6.23 -4.62
C LYS A 205 12.49 5.74 -5.34
N LEU A 206 11.66 4.95 -4.62
CA LEU A 206 10.38 4.50 -5.13
C LEU A 206 9.36 5.60 -4.94
N ASN A 207 8.86 6.12 -6.04
CA ASN A 207 7.81 7.14 -6.10
C ASN A 207 6.73 6.69 -7.08
N PHE A 208 5.57 7.29 -6.98
CA PHE A 208 4.51 7.17 -7.96
C PHE A 208 4.84 8.01 -9.20
N ASP A 209 4.42 7.58 -10.36
CA ASP A 209 4.61 8.35 -11.60
C ASP A 209 3.47 9.38 -11.74
N GLU A 210 3.81 10.66 -11.64
CA GLU A 210 2.83 11.76 -11.64
C GLU A 210 2.16 12.02 -13.00
N ARG A 211 2.55 11.27 -14.05
CA ARG A 211 1.81 11.28 -15.32
C ARG A 211 0.44 10.61 -15.21
N PHE A 212 0.25 9.78 -14.16
CA PHE A 212 -1.03 9.17 -13.84
C PHE A 212 -1.81 10.05 -12.88
N ASP A 213 -3.10 10.32 -13.16
CA ASP A 213 -3.96 11.07 -12.26
C ASP A 213 -4.53 10.19 -11.14
N PHE A 214 -5.26 9.13 -11.58
CA PHE A 214 -6.02 8.23 -10.72
C PHE A 214 -5.95 6.78 -11.20
N HIS A 215 -5.98 6.54 -12.51
CA HIS A 215 -5.93 5.20 -13.07
C HIS A 215 -4.49 4.77 -13.35
N PHE A 216 -4.20 3.49 -13.21
CA PHE A 216 -2.90 2.85 -13.49
C PHE A 216 -1.75 3.25 -12.56
N TYR A 217 -1.93 4.17 -11.63
CA TYR A 217 -0.85 4.56 -10.70
C TYR A 217 -0.41 3.37 -9.83
N ASP A 218 -1.33 2.50 -9.46
CA ASP A 218 -1.13 1.30 -8.66
C ASP A 218 -0.40 0.19 -9.43
N LEU A 219 -0.83 -0.07 -10.67
CA LEU A 219 -0.17 -1.02 -11.56
C LEU A 219 1.25 -0.58 -11.88
N ASP A 220 1.42 0.71 -12.16
CA ASP A 220 2.72 1.32 -12.42
C ASP A 220 3.64 1.27 -11.21
N PHE A 221 3.13 1.63 -10.04
CA PHE A 221 3.88 1.58 -8.78
C PHE A 221 4.33 0.15 -8.46
N SER A 222 3.45 -0.83 -8.65
CA SER A 222 3.76 -2.26 -8.47
C SER A 222 4.94 -2.68 -9.35
N ARG A 223 4.87 -2.37 -10.64
CA ARG A 223 5.93 -2.70 -11.62
C ARG A 223 7.23 -1.96 -11.31
N THR A 224 7.14 -0.68 -10.93
CA THR A 224 8.30 0.13 -10.56
C THR A 224 8.97 -0.43 -9.30
N ALA A 225 8.20 -0.86 -8.29
CA ALA A 225 8.73 -1.50 -7.10
C ALA A 225 9.52 -2.78 -7.43
N ILE A 226 8.94 -3.66 -8.26
CA ILE A 226 9.60 -4.90 -8.70
C ILE A 226 10.86 -4.60 -9.52
N SER A 227 10.83 -3.63 -10.43
CA SER A 227 12.02 -3.24 -11.21
C SER A 227 13.18 -2.74 -10.36
N LYS A 228 12.88 -2.27 -9.16
CA LYS A 228 13.87 -1.86 -8.13
C LYS A 228 14.29 -3.01 -7.20
N GLY A 229 13.84 -4.24 -7.47
CA GLY A 229 14.17 -5.44 -6.68
C GLY A 229 13.39 -5.55 -5.37
N LEU A 230 12.30 -4.83 -5.21
CA LEU A 230 11.46 -4.89 -4.02
C LEU A 230 10.48 -6.06 -4.10
N LYS A 231 10.15 -6.61 -2.94
CA LYS A 231 9.14 -7.65 -2.79
C LYS A 231 7.79 -7.00 -2.50
N ILE A 232 6.81 -7.27 -3.34
CA ILE A 232 5.44 -6.81 -3.12
C ILE A 232 4.49 -7.99 -2.93
N GLY A 233 3.42 -7.79 -2.18
CA GLY A 233 2.47 -8.87 -1.95
C GLY A 233 1.17 -8.44 -1.27
N THR A 234 0.19 -9.33 -1.30
CA THR A 234 -1.05 -9.14 -0.54
C THR A 234 -0.85 -9.56 0.91
N TRP A 235 -1.55 -8.86 1.81
CA TRP A 235 -1.56 -9.18 3.23
C TRP A 235 -2.97 -9.09 3.82
N PRO A 236 -3.35 -9.95 4.79
CA PRO A 236 -4.67 -9.92 5.40
C PRO A 236 -4.83 -8.67 6.28
N VAL A 237 -5.44 -7.65 5.71
CA VAL A 237 -5.94 -6.44 6.36
C VAL A 237 -7.42 -6.34 6.02
N ASN A 238 -8.27 -6.19 7.02
CA ASN A 238 -9.71 -6.13 6.83
C ASN A 238 -10.14 -4.72 6.42
N LEU A 239 -10.38 -4.51 5.14
CA LEU A 239 -10.74 -3.21 4.59
C LEU A 239 -12.08 -3.29 3.87
N LEU A 240 -12.97 -2.37 4.21
CA LEU A 240 -14.20 -2.08 3.48
C LEU A 240 -13.93 -0.97 2.46
N HIS A 241 -14.34 -1.17 1.22
CA HIS A 241 -14.30 -0.17 0.15
C HIS A 241 -15.72 0.09 -0.34
N GLN A 242 -16.12 1.35 -0.35
CA GLN A 242 -17.52 1.70 -0.66
C GLN A 242 -17.79 1.72 -2.17
N SER A 243 -16.88 2.30 -2.95
CA SER A 243 -17.05 2.43 -4.39
C SER A 243 -16.52 1.22 -5.15
N GLN A 244 -16.97 1.09 -6.38
CA GLN A 244 -16.37 0.17 -7.36
C GLN A 244 -15.58 0.99 -8.38
N GLY A 245 -14.49 0.42 -8.90
CA GLY A 245 -13.66 1.08 -9.91
C GLY A 245 -14.47 1.46 -11.15
N ASN A 246 -14.17 2.61 -11.75
CA ASN A 246 -14.83 3.13 -12.95
C ASN A 246 -13.89 3.10 -14.16
N ILE A 247 -13.99 2.07 -14.97
CA ILE A 247 -13.21 1.93 -16.23
C ILE A 247 -13.79 2.76 -17.38
N ASN A 248 -14.96 3.39 -17.19
CA ASN A 248 -15.62 4.24 -18.21
C ASN A 248 -15.20 5.72 -18.09
N ASP A 249 -14.33 6.07 -17.16
CA ASP A 249 -13.77 7.41 -17.04
C ASP A 249 -12.95 7.74 -18.31
N PRO A 250 -13.19 8.89 -18.98
CA PRO A 250 -12.38 9.32 -20.13
C PRO A 250 -10.88 9.35 -19.84
N LYS A 251 -10.45 9.68 -18.63
CA LYS A 251 -9.06 9.68 -18.19
C LYS A 251 -8.44 8.27 -18.16
N TRP A 252 -9.25 7.25 -18.01
CA TRP A 252 -8.77 5.86 -18.01
C TRP A 252 -8.03 5.53 -19.32
N LYS A 253 -8.61 5.90 -20.46
CA LYS A 253 -8.01 5.63 -21.77
C LYS A 253 -6.69 6.40 -21.99
N ILE A 254 -6.61 7.62 -21.49
CA ILE A 254 -5.39 8.44 -21.55
C ILE A 254 -4.28 7.74 -20.73
N ASN A 255 -4.59 7.41 -19.48
CA ASN A 255 -3.63 6.76 -18.59
C ASN A 255 -3.23 5.36 -19.07
N HIS A 256 -4.15 4.61 -19.70
CA HIS A 256 -3.81 3.34 -20.32
C HIS A 256 -2.76 3.49 -21.44
N ASN A 257 -2.87 4.53 -22.29
CA ASN A 257 -1.88 4.79 -23.33
C ASN A 257 -0.51 5.15 -22.73
N ILE A 258 -0.48 6.01 -21.71
CA ILE A 258 0.75 6.35 -20.97
C ILE A 258 1.39 5.10 -20.38
N TYR A 259 0.58 4.22 -19.79
CA TYR A 259 1.05 2.97 -19.19
C TYR A 259 1.68 2.04 -20.24
N LYS A 260 1.03 1.82 -21.37
CA LYS A 260 1.57 1.00 -22.47
C LYS A 260 2.87 1.57 -23.03
N GLU A 261 2.91 2.88 -23.25
CA GLU A 261 4.11 3.54 -23.75
C GLU A 261 5.29 3.40 -22.80
N LYS A 262 5.06 3.64 -21.50
CA LYS A 262 6.09 3.51 -20.46
C LYS A 262 6.68 2.11 -20.41
N TRP A 263 5.83 1.11 -20.46
CA TRP A 263 6.23 -0.27 -20.22
C TRP A 263 6.47 -1.07 -21.51
N LYS A 264 6.23 -0.49 -22.68
CA LYS A 264 6.37 -1.11 -24.01
C LYS A 264 5.62 -2.45 -24.12
N ASP A 265 4.45 -2.48 -23.52
CA ASP A 265 3.56 -3.65 -23.49
C ASP A 265 2.63 -3.69 -24.71
#